data_aa41692b99379f8535b8bfccc9a3384b
#
_entry.id   aa41692b99379f8535b8bfccc9a3384b
#
_cell.length_a   1.000
_cell.length_b   1.000
_cell.length_c   1.000
_cell.angle_alpha   90.00
_cell.angle_beta   90.00
_cell.angle_gamma   90.00
#
_symmetry.space_group_name_H-M   'P 1'
#
loop_
_entity.id
_entity.type
_entity.pdbx_description
1 polymer ?
#
loop_
_entity_poly.entity_id
_entity_poly.type
_entity_poly.pdbx_seq_one_letter_code
_entity_poly.pdbx_strand_id
1 'polypeptide(L)'
;ALEAQVASLEAQVRYVEELIRNAEIYAPIDGVVTVKKAFVGETVSPQGFGGSGSAGATFAVIVDLGSLEMEADINEQNLGRLSIGQPAEVALDAYPDKPYKARLRQIVPTADRQKGSVKVKIELLGKDGRILPEMSCRVVFLNPEAKVDAEAKPKVMVPAASVVEVGGKKGVLLLSE
;
A
#
# COMPACT_ATOMS: atom_id res chain seq x y z
N ALA A 1 57.09 -10.17 19.68
CA ALA A 1 56.32 -10.04 20.96
C ALA A 1 55.69 -8.68 21.09
N LEU A 2 56.46 -7.57 20.99
CA LEU A 2 55.90 -6.20 21.15
C LEU A 2 54.91 -5.82 20.07
N GLU A 3 55.15 -6.18 18.81
CA GLU A 3 54.23 -5.90 17.69
C GLU A 3 52.86 -6.59 17.87
N ALA A 4 52.87 -7.84 18.33
CA ALA A 4 51.64 -8.57 18.63
C ALA A 4 50.85 -7.91 19.79
N GLN A 5 51.57 -7.35 20.77
CA GLN A 5 50.95 -6.65 21.89
C GLN A 5 50.35 -5.31 21.44
N VAL A 6 51.04 -4.57 20.57
CA VAL A 6 50.48 -3.34 19.95
C VAL A 6 49.22 -3.66 19.13
N ALA A 7 49.27 -4.64 18.28
CA ALA A 7 48.12 -5.06 17.49
C ALA A 7 46.90 -5.47 18.34
N SER A 8 47.15 -6.15 19.47
CA SER A 8 46.09 -6.50 20.42
C SER A 8 45.46 -5.27 21.08
N LEU A 9 46.27 -4.29 21.49
CA LEU A 9 45.79 -3.06 22.09
C LEU A 9 45.01 -2.19 21.09
N GLU A 10 45.48 -2.11 19.84
CA GLU A 10 44.74 -1.43 18.78
C GLU A 10 43.40 -2.09 18.49
N ALA A 11 43.31 -3.42 18.53
CA ALA A 11 42.07 -4.15 18.37
C ALA A 11 41.10 -3.87 19.53
N GLN A 12 41.61 -3.74 20.76
CA GLN A 12 40.79 -3.37 21.92
C GLN A 12 40.26 -1.93 21.82
N VAL A 13 41.09 -0.99 21.37
CA VAL A 13 40.66 0.40 21.14
C VAL A 13 39.52 0.42 20.12
N ARG A 14 39.70 -0.21 18.94
CA ARG A 14 38.66 -0.31 17.91
C ARG A 14 37.37 -0.91 18.45
N TYR A 15 37.46 -1.95 19.24
CA TYR A 15 36.28 -2.58 19.86
C TYR A 15 35.51 -1.60 20.76
N VAL A 16 36.24 -0.84 21.61
CA VAL A 16 35.60 0.16 22.48
C VAL A 16 35.00 1.32 21.67
N GLU A 17 35.68 1.78 20.62
CA GLU A 17 35.16 2.79 19.70
C GLU A 17 33.85 2.34 19.01
N GLU A 18 33.76 1.06 18.59
CA GLU A 18 32.52 0.50 18.05
C GLU A 18 31.40 0.43 19.10
N LEU A 19 31.73 0.10 20.37
CA LEU A 19 30.74 0.14 21.46
C LEU A 19 30.17 1.54 21.66
N ILE A 20 31.03 2.57 21.63
CA ILE A 20 30.60 3.97 21.75
C ILE A 20 29.73 4.36 20.57
N ARG A 21 30.12 4.00 19.34
CA ARG A 21 29.33 4.27 18.14
C ARG A 21 27.95 3.62 18.19
N ASN A 22 27.87 2.39 18.68
CA ASN A 22 26.61 1.67 18.83
C ASN A 22 25.72 2.19 19.97
N ALA A 23 26.25 3.04 20.85
CA ALA A 23 25.47 3.72 21.89
C ALA A 23 24.62 4.89 21.32
N GLU A 24 24.96 5.37 20.13
CA GLU A 24 24.19 6.39 19.42
C GLU A 24 23.38 5.73 18.29
N ILE A 25 22.05 5.89 18.33
CA ILE A 25 21.15 5.28 17.36
C ILE A 25 20.62 6.38 16.44
N TYR A 26 20.92 6.24 15.16
CA TYR A 26 20.49 7.17 14.12
C TYR A 26 19.35 6.61 13.29
N ALA A 27 18.48 7.48 12.78
CA ALA A 27 17.47 7.09 11.81
C ALA A 27 18.14 6.66 10.50
N PRO A 28 17.87 5.45 9.98
CA PRO A 28 18.47 4.97 8.73
C PRO A 28 17.83 5.57 7.48
N ILE A 29 16.65 6.17 7.62
CA ILE A 29 15.88 6.79 6.54
C ILE A 29 15.21 8.07 7.02
N ASP A 30 14.91 8.96 6.09
CA ASP A 30 14.03 10.10 6.34
C ASP A 30 12.58 9.61 6.44
N GLY A 31 11.82 10.13 7.40
CA GLY A 31 10.45 9.67 7.58
C GLY A 31 9.77 10.20 8.84
N VAL A 32 8.61 9.66 9.12
CA VAL A 32 7.80 10.00 10.31
C VAL A 32 7.83 8.85 11.30
N VAL A 33 8.09 9.16 12.58
CA VAL A 33 8.03 8.17 13.66
C VAL A 33 6.57 7.85 13.95
N THR A 34 6.14 6.63 13.63
CA THR A 34 4.76 6.17 13.87
C THR A 34 4.58 5.48 15.21
N VAL A 35 5.61 4.79 15.67
CA VAL A 35 5.59 4.09 16.97
C VAL A 35 6.89 4.40 17.70
N LYS A 36 6.77 4.81 18.96
CA LYS A 36 7.87 4.95 19.90
C LYS A 36 7.69 3.92 21.01
N LYS A 37 8.65 3.01 21.15
CA LYS A 37 8.61 1.93 22.17
C LYS A 37 9.62 2.14 23.30
N ALA A 38 10.66 2.94 23.10
CA ALA A 38 11.67 3.21 24.10
C ALA A 38 11.42 4.53 24.83
N PHE A 39 11.60 4.55 26.13
CA PHE A 39 11.47 5.74 26.97
C PHE A 39 12.80 6.03 27.69
N VAL A 40 12.98 7.28 28.08
CA VAL A 40 14.15 7.71 28.82
C VAL A 40 14.21 6.98 30.15
N GLY A 41 15.38 6.41 30.49
CA GLY A 41 15.60 5.64 31.70
C GLY A 41 15.44 4.12 31.52
N GLU A 42 15.00 3.66 30.35
CA GLU A 42 14.95 2.22 30.08
C GLU A 42 16.29 1.69 29.57
N THR A 43 16.65 0.51 30.02
CA THR A 43 17.83 -0.19 29.54
C THR A 43 17.50 -0.88 28.23
N VAL A 44 18.27 -0.58 27.22
CA VAL A 44 18.12 -1.14 25.89
C VAL A 44 19.31 -2.03 25.57
N SER A 45 19.07 -3.23 25.10
CA SER A 45 20.09 -4.19 24.68
C SER A 45 19.86 -4.58 23.21
N PRO A 46 20.93 -4.86 22.45
CA PRO A 46 20.79 -5.40 21.08
C PRO A 46 19.98 -6.70 21.01
N GLN A 47 19.89 -7.44 22.12
CA GLN A 47 19.12 -8.69 22.20
C GLN A 47 17.64 -8.49 22.54
N GLY A 48 17.16 -7.28 22.81
CA GLY A 48 15.74 -7.02 23.07
C GLY A 48 15.46 -6.14 24.28
N PHE A 49 14.23 -5.67 24.39
CA PHE A 49 13.70 -5.01 25.57
C PHE A 49 13.36 -6.05 26.63
N GLY A 50 13.88 -5.87 27.86
CA GLY A 50 13.35 -6.56 29.02
C GLY A 50 13.69 -8.04 29.16
N GLY A 51 14.84 -8.52 28.71
CA GLY A 51 15.46 -9.75 29.25
C GLY A 51 14.74 -11.07 29.01
N SER A 52 13.80 -11.19 28.10
CA SER A 52 13.13 -12.44 27.79
C SER A 52 12.95 -12.59 26.27
N GLY A 53 13.95 -13.17 25.62
CA GLY A 53 13.85 -13.95 24.41
C GLY A 53 13.09 -13.45 23.17
N SER A 54 12.71 -12.19 23.10
CA SER A 54 11.94 -11.67 21.98
C SER A 54 12.82 -11.04 20.92
N ALA A 55 12.64 -11.48 19.71
CA ALA A 55 13.33 -11.03 18.51
C ALA A 55 13.34 -9.51 18.37
N GLY A 56 14.56 -8.92 18.48
CA GLY A 56 14.87 -7.56 18.06
C GLY A 56 14.24 -6.45 18.90
N ALA A 57 15.08 -5.64 19.57
CA ALA A 57 14.61 -4.43 20.22
C ALA A 57 14.18 -3.39 19.19
N THR A 58 12.90 -3.18 19.05
CA THR A 58 12.35 -2.09 18.24
C THR A 58 12.24 -0.84 19.11
N PHE A 59 13.06 0.16 18.88
CA PHE A 59 13.00 1.45 19.59
C PHE A 59 11.90 2.36 19.08
N ALA A 60 11.83 2.47 17.77
CA ALA A 60 10.86 3.27 17.06
C ALA A 60 10.59 2.65 15.68
N VAL A 61 9.45 2.93 15.14
CA VAL A 61 9.11 2.60 13.74
C VAL A 61 9.07 3.90 12.98
N ILE A 62 9.91 3.99 11.94
CA ILE A 62 9.96 5.13 11.03
C ILE A 62 9.36 4.69 9.70
N VAL A 63 8.44 5.48 9.17
CA VAL A 63 7.77 5.22 7.90
C VAL A 63 8.09 6.35 6.93
N ASP A 64 8.57 5.99 5.75
CA ASP A 64 8.68 6.90 4.62
C ASP A 64 7.32 7.04 3.93
N LEU A 65 6.68 8.19 4.12
CA LEU A 65 5.39 8.49 3.48
C LEU A 65 5.51 8.70 1.96
N GLY A 66 6.73 8.94 1.47
CA GLY A 66 7.00 9.08 0.04
C GLY A 66 6.94 7.77 -0.74
N SER A 67 7.18 6.63 -0.08
CA SER A 67 7.23 5.31 -0.70
C SER A 67 5.98 4.46 -0.50
N LEU A 68 4.86 5.05 -0.06
CA LEU A 68 3.61 4.33 0.17
C LEU A 68 3.11 3.64 -1.11
N GLU A 69 2.78 2.36 -0.98
CA GLU A 69 2.13 1.53 -1.99
C GLU A 69 0.82 0.97 -1.42
N MET A 70 -0.14 0.71 -2.28
CA MET A 70 -1.36 0.00 -1.90
C MET A 70 -1.17 -1.50 -2.15
N GLU A 71 -1.57 -2.32 -1.19
CA GLU A 71 -1.65 -3.76 -1.37
C GLU A 71 -3.11 -4.19 -1.46
N ALA A 72 -3.44 -5.02 -2.43
CA ALA A 72 -4.76 -5.61 -2.57
C ALA A 72 -4.66 -7.12 -2.77
N ASP A 73 -5.58 -7.86 -2.16
CA ASP A 73 -5.71 -9.30 -2.32
C ASP A 73 -6.72 -9.59 -3.45
N ILE A 74 -6.24 -10.20 -4.52
CA ILE A 74 -7.05 -10.52 -5.70
C ILE A 74 -7.27 -12.03 -5.77
N ASN A 75 -8.53 -12.44 -5.98
CA ASN A 75 -8.83 -13.84 -6.20
C ASN A 75 -8.11 -14.38 -7.45
N GLU A 76 -7.53 -15.59 -7.36
CA GLU A 76 -6.78 -16.23 -8.44
C GLU A 76 -7.55 -16.28 -9.76
N GLN A 77 -8.88 -16.47 -9.72
CA GLN A 77 -9.72 -16.52 -10.91
C GLN A 77 -9.70 -15.22 -11.72
N ASN A 78 -9.44 -14.09 -11.08
CA ASN A 78 -9.38 -12.78 -11.71
C ASN A 78 -7.96 -12.36 -12.12
N LEU A 79 -6.96 -13.11 -11.72
CA LEU A 79 -5.55 -12.77 -11.98
C LEU A 79 -5.24 -12.69 -13.47
N GLY A 80 -5.81 -13.58 -14.28
CA GLY A 80 -5.63 -13.59 -15.74
C GLY A 80 -6.15 -12.36 -16.47
N ARG A 81 -6.94 -11.51 -15.80
CA ARG A 81 -7.48 -10.26 -16.35
C ARG A 81 -6.63 -9.04 -16.00
N LEU A 82 -5.62 -9.23 -15.20
CA LEU A 82 -4.74 -8.15 -14.73
C LEU A 82 -3.45 -8.13 -15.54
N SER A 83 -3.02 -6.93 -15.89
CA SER A 83 -1.76 -6.71 -16.59
C SER A 83 -0.92 -5.67 -15.83
N ILE A 84 0.40 -5.92 -15.73
CA ILE A 84 1.32 -4.95 -15.13
C ILE A 84 1.23 -3.63 -15.91
N GLY A 85 1.16 -2.52 -15.19
CA GLY A 85 0.96 -1.19 -15.77
C GLY A 85 -0.52 -0.82 -15.98
N GLN A 86 -1.47 -1.72 -15.72
CA GLN A 86 -2.89 -1.46 -15.86
C GLN A 86 -3.32 -0.29 -14.97
N PRO A 87 -4.06 0.69 -15.53
CA PRO A 87 -4.57 1.80 -14.77
C PRO A 87 -5.60 1.34 -13.75
N ALA A 88 -5.60 1.97 -12.59
CA ALA A 88 -6.53 1.72 -11.51
C ALA A 88 -6.93 3.03 -10.84
N GLU A 89 -8.07 3.01 -10.18
CA GLU A 89 -8.54 4.06 -9.28
C GLU A 89 -8.62 3.51 -7.87
N VAL A 90 -8.08 4.28 -6.93
CA VAL A 90 -8.06 3.95 -5.51
C VAL A 90 -8.92 4.97 -4.77
N ALA A 91 -9.95 4.51 -4.12
CA ALA A 91 -10.76 5.30 -3.20
C ALA A 91 -10.42 4.88 -1.77
N LEU A 92 -9.96 5.83 -0.95
CA LEU A 92 -9.74 5.61 0.47
C LEU A 92 -11.09 5.62 1.20
N ASP A 93 -11.30 4.71 2.14
CA ASP A 93 -12.55 4.67 2.90
C ASP A 93 -12.76 5.95 3.73
N ALA A 94 -11.66 6.61 4.13
CA ALA A 94 -11.71 7.90 4.81
C ALA A 94 -12.10 9.07 3.88
N TYR A 95 -11.88 8.94 2.56
CA TYR A 95 -12.15 10.00 1.57
C TYR A 95 -12.76 9.40 0.30
N PRO A 96 -14.01 8.90 0.36
CA PRO A 96 -14.63 8.15 -0.75
C PRO A 96 -14.88 9.04 -1.98
N ASP A 97 -15.07 10.34 -1.78
CA ASP A 97 -15.38 11.29 -2.86
C ASP A 97 -14.16 11.70 -3.71
N LYS A 98 -12.96 11.27 -3.29
CA LYS A 98 -11.71 11.64 -3.97
C LYS A 98 -10.93 10.41 -4.42
N PRO A 99 -11.22 9.88 -5.61
CA PRO A 99 -10.43 8.77 -6.13
C PRO A 99 -9.03 9.24 -6.54
N TYR A 100 -8.03 8.44 -6.21
CA TYR A 100 -6.64 8.63 -6.61
C TYR A 100 -6.33 7.78 -7.81
N LYS A 101 -5.64 8.36 -8.80
CA LYS A 101 -5.13 7.61 -9.94
C LYS A 101 -3.99 6.73 -9.52
N ALA A 102 -4.01 5.49 -9.97
CA ALA A 102 -3.03 4.49 -9.62
C ALA A 102 -2.75 3.57 -10.81
N ARG A 103 -1.74 2.72 -10.67
CA ARG A 103 -1.43 1.67 -11.65
C ARG A 103 -0.97 0.40 -10.97
N LEU A 104 -1.25 -0.74 -11.56
CA LEU A 104 -0.73 -2.01 -11.11
C LEU A 104 0.79 -2.05 -11.36
N ARG A 105 1.57 -2.06 -10.28
CA ARG A 105 3.04 -2.10 -10.36
C ARG A 105 3.57 -3.52 -10.44
N GLN A 106 3.06 -4.39 -9.58
CA GLN A 106 3.59 -5.74 -9.44
C GLN A 106 2.52 -6.71 -8.95
N ILE A 107 2.60 -7.93 -9.44
CA ILE A 107 1.88 -9.09 -8.91
C ILE A 107 2.90 -9.88 -8.09
N VAL A 108 2.63 -10.10 -6.80
CA VAL A 108 3.53 -10.85 -5.93
C VAL A 108 3.36 -12.35 -6.25
N PRO A 109 4.43 -13.06 -6.64
CA PRO A 109 4.33 -14.45 -7.08
C PRO A 109 4.16 -15.44 -5.91
N THR A 110 3.28 -15.09 -4.97
CA THR A 110 2.97 -15.91 -3.80
C THR A 110 1.48 -15.87 -3.60
N ALA A 111 0.85 -17.03 -3.74
CA ALA A 111 -0.58 -17.19 -3.48
C ALA A 111 -0.82 -17.60 -2.03
N ASP A 112 -1.79 -16.98 -1.39
CA ASP A 112 -2.33 -17.45 -0.12
C ASP A 112 -3.34 -18.57 -0.38
N ARG A 113 -2.91 -19.81 -0.13
CA ARG A 113 -3.73 -21.00 -0.38
C ARG A 113 -4.98 -21.07 0.50
N GLN A 114 -4.97 -20.44 1.67
CA GLN A 114 -6.12 -20.44 2.57
C GLN A 114 -7.20 -19.52 2.06
N LYS A 115 -6.80 -18.39 1.46
CA LYS A 115 -7.73 -17.37 0.92
C LYS A 115 -8.00 -17.53 -0.58
N GLY A 116 -7.21 -18.34 -1.30
CA GLY A 116 -7.28 -18.42 -2.76
C GLY A 116 -7.02 -17.07 -3.43
N SER A 117 -6.12 -16.27 -2.87
CA SER A 117 -5.83 -14.92 -3.32
C SER A 117 -4.34 -14.71 -3.59
N VAL A 118 -4.05 -13.79 -4.49
CA VAL A 118 -2.71 -13.32 -4.84
C VAL A 118 -2.62 -11.85 -4.48
N LYS A 119 -1.56 -11.47 -3.82
CA LYS A 119 -1.29 -10.09 -3.45
C LYS A 119 -0.76 -9.30 -4.63
N VAL A 120 -1.31 -8.12 -4.85
CA VAL A 120 -0.86 -7.19 -5.89
C VAL A 120 -0.44 -5.88 -5.26
N LYS A 121 0.60 -5.26 -5.82
CA LYS A 121 1.09 -3.95 -5.41
C LYS A 121 0.70 -2.90 -6.44
N ILE A 122 0.13 -1.82 -5.95
CA ILE A 122 -0.45 -0.75 -6.73
C ILE A 122 0.24 0.55 -6.35
N GLU A 123 0.80 1.22 -7.33
CA GLU A 123 1.48 2.50 -7.17
C GLU A 123 0.49 3.65 -7.37
N LEU A 124 0.50 4.60 -6.45
CA LEU A 124 -0.26 5.84 -6.54
C LEU A 124 0.48 6.84 -7.42
N LEU A 125 -0.20 7.39 -8.43
CA LEU A 125 0.36 8.39 -9.35
C LEU A 125 0.32 9.82 -8.79
N GLY A 126 -0.45 10.07 -7.75
CA GLY A 126 -0.52 11.35 -7.04
C GLY A 126 -0.62 11.10 -5.55
N LYS A 127 0.40 11.50 -4.80
CA LYS A 127 0.43 11.37 -3.35
C LYS A 127 0.10 12.72 -2.73
N ASP A 128 -0.84 12.75 -1.81
CA ASP A 128 -1.06 13.88 -0.93
C ASP A 128 -0.79 13.46 0.52
N GLY A 129 -0.47 14.41 1.39
CA GLY A 129 -0.14 14.14 2.79
C GLY A 129 -1.29 13.62 3.64
N ARG A 130 -2.43 13.30 3.04
CA ARG A 130 -3.61 12.72 3.72
C ARG A 130 -3.59 11.21 3.72
N ILE A 131 -2.75 10.60 2.89
CA ILE A 131 -2.63 9.16 2.79
C ILE A 131 -1.71 8.69 3.90
N LEU A 132 -2.26 7.93 4.84
CA LEU A 132 -1.51 7.37 5.96
C LEU A 132 -1.32 5.86 5.78
N PRO A 133 -0.26 5.30 6.36
CA PRO A 133 -0.07 3.85 6.41
C PRO A 133 -1.28 3.15 7.03
N GLU A 134 -1.54 1.92 6.62
CA GLU A 134 -2.61 1.04 7.14
C GLU A 134 -4.04 1.56 6.92
N MET A 135 -4.24 2.57 6.07
CA MET A 135 -5.58 2.99 5.69
C MET A 135 -6.25 1.96 4.78
N SER A 136 -7.50 1.66 5.07
CA SER A 136 -8.34 0.84 4.20
C SER A 136 -8.70 1.59 2.92
N CYS A 137 -8.68 0.86 1.80
CA CYS A 137 -9.01 1.43 0.50
C CYS A 137 -9.73 0.42 -0.39
N ARG A 138 -10.44 0.94 -1.37
CA ARG A 138 -11.06 0.18 -2.46
C ARG A 138 -10.33 0.48 -3.76
N VAL A 139 -9.97 -0.57 -4.49
CA VAL A 139 -9.28 -0.46 -5.76
C VAL A 139 -10.20 -0.94 -6.89
N VAL A 140 -10.29 -0.14 -7.93
CA VAL A 140 -11.00 -0.47 -9.18
C VAL A 140 -10.00 -0.47 -10.32
N PHE A 141 -9.77 -1.63 -10.91
CA PHE A 141 -8.92 -1.76 -12.10
C PHE A 141 -9.71 -1.37 -13.34
N LEU A 142 -9.17 -0.43 -14.09
CA LEU A 142 -9.78 0.02 -15.33
C LEU A 142 -9.34 -0.92 -16.46
N ASN A 143 -10.29 -1.35 -17.30
CA ASN A 143 -9.93 -2.14 -18.47
C ASN A 143 -9.33 -1.21 -19.53
N PRO A 144 -8.08 -1.39 -19.96
CA PRO A 144 -7.47 -0.53 -20.99
C PRO A 144 -8.15 -0.69 -22.36
N GLU A 145 -8.84 -1.81 -22.60
CA GLU A 145 -9.59 -2.06 -23.85
C GLU A 145 -11.04 -1.57 -23.79
N ALA A 146 -11.56 -1.24 -22.62
CA ALA A 146 -12.85 -0.58 -22.54
C ALA A 146 -12.66 0.85 -23.06
N LYS A 147 -12.87 1.03 -24.37
CA LYS A 147 -13.23 2.34 -24.91
C LYS A 147 -14.34 2.85 -24.00
N VAL A 148 -14.04 3.90 -23.24
CA VAL A 148 -15.09 4.67 -22.60
C VAL A 148 -15.94 5.12 -23.77
N ASP A 149 -17.08 4.45 -23.98
CA ASP A 149 -18.12 4.96 -24.86
C ASP A 149 -18.59 6.28 -24.22
N ALA A 150 -17.81 7.33 -24.47
CA ALA A 150 -18.14 8.69 -24.06
C ALA A 150 -19.46 9.16 -24.67
N GLU A 151 -20.02 8.36 -25.54
CA GLU A 151 -21.36 8.52 -26.18
C GLU A 151 -22.39 7.49 -25.72
N ALA A 152 -22.17 6.73 -24.67
CA ALA A 152 -23.21 5.93 -24.09
C ALA A 152 -24.31 6.87 -23.57
N LYS A 153 -25.22 7.25 -24.49
CA LYS A 153 -26.46 7.96 -24.11
C LYS A 153 -27.09 7.19 -22.97
N PRO A 154 -27.50 7.88 -21.91
CA PRO A 154 -28.10 7.21 -20.76
C PRO A 154 -29.26 6.33 -21.27
N LYS A 155 -29.14 5.02 -21.06
CA LYS A 155 -30.20 4.08 -21.40
C LYS A 155 -31.35 4.37 -20.42
N VAL A 156 -32.34 5.08 -20.91
CA VAL A 156 -33.58 5.31 -20.17
C VAL A 156 -34.36 3.98 -20.19
N MET A 157 -34.45 3.35 -19.02
CA MET A 157 -35.27 2.14 -18.87
C MET A 157 -36.71 2.57 -18.56
N VAL A 158 -37.64 2.14 -19.39
CA VAL A 158 -39.06 2.35 -19.16
C VAL A 158 -39.75 1.01 -18.87
N PRO A 159 -40.75 0.95 -17.99
CA PRO A 159 -41.54 -0.25 -17.79
C PRO A 159 -42.13 -0.76 -19.10
N ALA A 160 -42.14 -2.06 -19.31
CA ALA A 160 -42.66 -2.66 -20.55
C ALA A 160 -44.13 -2.27 -20.85
N ALA A 161 -44.92 -1.97 -19.79
CA ALA A 161 -46.29 -1.48 -19.88
C ALA A 161 -46.40 -0.07 -20.47
N SER A 162 -45.34 0.71 -20.54
CA SER A 162 -45.32 2.08 -21.07
C SER A 162 -44.97 2.10 -22.57
N VAL A 163 -44.67 0.96 -23.15
CA VAL A 163 -44.35 0.85 -24.58
C VAL A 163 -45.64 0.63 -25.38
N VAL A 164 -46.01 1.59 -26.21
CA VAL A 164 -47.15 1.56 -27.10
C VAL A 164 -46.68 1.35 -28.53
N GLU A 165 -47.46 0.60 -29.30
CA GLU A 165 -47.21 0.41 -30.71
C GLU A 165 -48.10 1.37 -31.52
N VAL A 166 -47.48 2.33 -32.18
CA VAL A 166 -48.19 3.29 -33.04
C VAL A 166 -47.62 3.19 -34.45
N GLY A 167 -48.50 2.80 -35.39
CA GLY A 167 -48.09 2.69 -36.79
C GLY A 167 -47.03 1.63 -37.12
N GLY A 168 -47.00 0.50 -36.34
CA GLY A 168 -46.01 -0.59 -36.52
C GLY A 168 -44.62 -0.30 -35.95
N LYS A 169 -44.46 0.78 -35.18
CA LYS A 169 -43.23 1.11 -34.47
C LYS A 169 -43.49 1.19 -32.96
N LYS A 170 -42.57 0.58 -32.18
CA LYS A 170 -42.62 0.66 -30.71
C LYS A 170 -42.07 2.02 -30.27
N GLY A 171 -42.83 2.72 -29.47
CA GLY A 171 -42.47 4.03 -28.94
C GLY A 171 -43.02 4.25 -27.52
N VAL A 172 -42.59 5.33 -26.88
CA VAL A 172 -43.07 5.77 -25.56
C VAL A 172 -43.67 7.16 -25.74
N LEU A 173 -44.88 7.36 -25.25
CA LEU A 173 -45.54 8.67 -25.28
C LEU A 173 -45.04 9.50 -24.09
N LEU A 174 -44.46 10.67 -24.34
CA LEU A 174 -44.11 11.66 -23.34
C LEU A 174 -45.22 12.69 -23.24
N LEU A 175 -45.75 12.87 -22.06
CA LEU A 175 -46.62 14.00 -21.74
C LEU A 175 -45.71 15.19 -21.41
N SER A 176 -45.73 16.25 -22.22
CA SER A 176 -45.16 17.54 -21.91
C SER A 176 -46.24 18.43 -21.32
N GLU A 177 -45.99 18.96 -20.11
CA GLU A 177 -46.82 20.07 -19.59
C GLU A 177 -46.55 21.37 -20.35
#